data_3d9f04b419e4da0201077f01fcaca71b
#
_entry.id   3d9f04b419e4da0201077f01fcaca71b
#
_cell.length_a   1.000
_cell.length_b   1.000
_cell.length_c   1.000
_cell.angle_alpha   90.00
_cell.angle_beta   90.00
_cell.angle_gamma   90.00
#
_symmetry.space_group_name_H-M   'P 1'
#
loop_
_entity.id
_entity.type
_entity.pdbx_description
1 polymer ?
#
loop_
_entity_poly.entity_id
_entity_poly.type
_entity_poly.pdbx_seq_one_letter_code
_entity_poly.pdbx_strand_id
1 'polypeptide(L)'
;MGCVCMLMVLIYGETDGWTAPGVLAWMYGGFCSFALAFISCKTHRTPLLDVRVLGNWRFLCGLLASLCNIFCICWVRVGTVQFMRNVMNYEPVGIAYVFMVLVAGFCGGAALVLPLMQKGRLALRVGMMAGLLALGASAFFLSRLDAGCSWLDVAWPLGLFGIGYAFCLNTATPLALRGVEGRSAAASSRTLNTVRYIFISLYVSSVSTVLAHMKTGFRFSMAEQVRDDSPGTAHTLDMWQRHFAETGGTAREIHASVDAVLQKAVALQSQVFSVDTFYLCTVIVGAAGVLFALFCLKSGQERKAAS
;
A
#
# COMPACT_ATOMS: atom_id res chain seq x y z
N MET A 1 -2.16 -3.95 22.71
CA MET A 1 -0.75 -4.20 23.05
C MET A 1 -0.01 -4.97 21.95
N GLY A 2 -0.43 -6.18 21.52
CA GLY A 2 0.31 -6.96 20.51
C GLY A 2 0.63 -6.20 19.21
N CYS A 3 -0.33 -5.46 18.67
CA CYS A 3 -0.10 -4.63 17.46
C CYS A 3 0.91 -3.50 17.71
N VAL A 4 0.91 -2.88 18.89
CA VAL A 4 1.87 -1.83 19.25
C VAL A 4 3.27 -2.42 19.33
N CYS A 5 3.43 -3.59 19.95
CA CYS A 5 4.71 -4.27 20.01
C CYS A 5 5.24 -4.62 18.60
N MET A 6 4.38 -5.12 17.70
CA MET A 6 4.76 -5.38 16.29
C MET A 6 5.16 -4.12 15.54
N LEU A 7 4.46 -3.01 15.78
CA LEU A 7 4.82 -1.70 15.21
C LEU A 7 6.23 -1.27 15.69
N MET A 8 6.51 -1.41 16.98
CA MET A 8 7.82 -1.07 17.53
C MET A 8 8.94 -1.97 16.98
N VAL A 9 8.67 -3.26 16.77
CA VAL A 9 9.62 -4.17 16.10
C VAL A 9 9.95 -3.68 14.69
N LEU A 10 8.95 -3.27 13.90
CA LEU A 10 9.17 -2.80 12.54
C LEU A 10 9.92 -1.45 12.50
N ILE A 11 9.65 -0.55 13.43
CA ILE A 11 10.31 0.76 13.50
C ILE A 11 11.76 0.63 13.97
N TYR A 12 11.98 -0.03 15.11
CA TYR A 12 13.31 -0.15 15.70
C TYR A 12 14.18 -1.22 15.04
N GLY A 13 13.58 -2.23 14.39
CA GLY A 13 14.33 -3.25 13.67
C GLY A 13 15.15 -2.67 12.51
N GLU A 14 14.67 -1.58 11.91
CA GLU A 14 15.38 -0.89 10.83
C GLU A 14 16.49 0.03 11.36
N THR A 15 16.28 0.70 12.50
CA THR A 15 17.23 1.66 13.06
C THR A 15 18.31 1.00 13.91
N ASP A 16 17.94 0.06 14.77
CA ASP A 16 18.81 -0.54 15.79
C ASP A 16 19.32 -1.94 15.38
N GLY A 17 18.75 -2.49 14.30
CA GLY A 17 19.02 -3.85 13.83
C GLY A 17 18.09 -4.90 14.44
N TRP A 18 17.69 -5.88 13.61
CA TRP A 18 16.68 -6.91 13.94
C TRP A 18 17.07 -7.82 15.11
N THR A 19 18.35 -7.89 15.46
CA THR A 19 18.89 -8.68 16.57
C THR A 19 19.13 -7.87 17.84
N ALA A 20 18.81 -6.57 17.84
CA ALA A 20 18.99 -5.72 19.01
C ALA A 20 18.10 -6.21 20.18
N PRO A 21 18.62 -6.21 21.43
CA PRO A 21 17.88 -6.70 22.59
C PRO A 21 16.52 -6.02 22.80
N GLY A 22 16.43 -4.72 22.49
CA GLY A 22 15.18 -3.96 22.54
C GLY A 22 14.14 -4.45 21.54
N VAL A 23 14.56 -4.76 20.31
CA VAL A 23 13.69 -5.27 19.24
C VAL A 23 13.18 -6.67 19.58
N LEU A 24 14.06 -7.52 20.11
CA LEU A 24 13.68 -8.85 20.58
C LEU A 24 12.68 -8.79 21.73
N ALA A 25 12.86 -7.86 22.68
CA ALA A 25 11.92 -7.66 23.79
C ALA A 25 10.51 -7.27 23.26
N TRP A 26 10.42 -6.36 22.28
CA TRP A 26 9.15 -6.01 21.63
C TRP A 26 8.55 -7.18 20.86
N MET A 27 9.37 -8.00 20.20
CA MET A 27 8.92 -9.19 19.48
C MET A 27 8.31 -10.22 20.44
N TYR A 28 8.99 -10.51 21.57
CA TYR A 28 8.44 -11.40 22.61
C TYR A 28 7.19 -10.83 23.26
N GLY A 29 7.15 -9.53 23.58
CA GLY A 29 5.96 -8.86 24.10
C GLY A 29 4.77 -8.92 23.15
N GLY A 30 5.03 -8.78 21.86
CA GLY A 30 4.02 -8.94 20.80
C GLY A 30 3.47 -10.36 20.74
N PHE A 31 4.36 -11.35 20.72
CA PHE A 31 3.97 -12.76 20.69
C PHE A 31 3.15 -13.16 21.93
N CYS A 32 3.60 -12.78 23.13
CA CYS A 32 2.86 -13.03 24.38
C CYS A 32 1.47 -12.35 24.36
N SER A 33 1.38 -11.12 23.86
CA SER A 33 0.11 -10.40 23.76
C SER A 33 -0.88 -11.07 22.78
N PHE A 34 -0.39 -11.60 21.65
CA PHE A 34 -1.23 -12.36 20.72
C PHE A 34 -1.64 -13.71 21.28
N ALA A 35 -0.76 -14.41 21.99
CA ALA A 35 -1.07 -15.67 22.68
C ALA A 35 -2.15 -15.47 23.74
N LEU A 36 -2.02 -14.42 24.57
CA LEU A 36 -3.04 -14.06 25.58
C LEU A 36 -4.37 -13.68 24.92
N ALA A 37 -4.35 -12.92 23.82
CA ALA A 37 -5.55 -12.59 23.08
C ALA A 37 -6.23 -13.84 22.50
N PHE A 38 -5.45 -14.81 21.98
CA PHE A 38 -5.98 -16.08 21.49
C PHE A 38 -6.61 -16.93 22.58
N ILE A 39 -5.97 -17.04 23.76
CA ILE A 39 -6.51 -17.73 24.92
C ILE A 39 -7.81 -17.04 25.38
N SER A 40 -7.80 -15.71 25.48
CA SER A 40 -8.98 -14.91 25.82
C SER A 40 -10.14 -15.13 24.84
N CYS A 41 -9.87 -15.24 23.53
CA CYS A 41 -10.88 -15.55 22.53
C CYS A 41 -11.53 -16.93 22.70
N LYS A 42 -10.80 -17.90 23.28
CA LYS A 42 -11.37 -19.23 23.58
C LYS A 42 -12.18 -19.26 24.88
N THR A 43 -11.82 -18.42 25.85
CA THR A 43 -12.36 -18.48 27.22
C THR A 43 -13.60 -17.58 27.38
N HIS A 44 -13.69 -16.46 26.68
CA HIS A 44 -14.79 -15.51 26.81
C HIS A 44 -16.02 -15.88 25.99
N ARG A 45 -17.22 -15.69 26.57
CA ARG A 45 -18.54 -15.92 25.90
C ARG A 45 -18.78 -14.98 24.69
N THR A 46 -18.16 -13.82 24.67
CA THR A 46 -18.25 -12.81 23.58
C THR A 46 -16.87 -12.41 23.10
N PRO A 47 -16.15 -13.27 22.36
CA PRO A 47 -14.82 -12.97 21.92
C PRO A 47 -14.79 -11.84 20.89
N LEU A 48 -13.71 -11.05 20.88
CA LEU A 48 -13.45 -10.03 19.86
C LEU A 48 -13.24 -10.66 18.49
N LEU A 49 -12.59 -11.83 18.46
CA LEU A 49 -12.36 -12.64 17.28
C LEU A 49 -13.11 -13.97 17.44
N ASP A 50 -14.13 -14.18 16.62
CA ASP A 50 -14.81 -15.47 16.58
C ASP A 50 -14.18 -16.34 15.48
N VAL A 51 -13.32 -17.28 15.91
CA VAL A 51 -12.58 -18.19 15.02
C VAL A 51 -13.55 -19.07 14.20
N ARG A 52 -14.77 -19.34 14.71
CA ARG A 52 -15.76 -20.15 14.00
C ARG A 52 -16.25 -19.47 12.72
N VAL A 53 -16.31 -18.13 12.74
CA VAL A 53 -16.71 -17.34 11.56
C VAL A 53 -15.66 -17.43 10.45
N LEU A 54 -14.37 -17.55 10.79
CA LEU A 54 -13.29 -17.72 9.83
C LEU A 54 -13.37 -19.06 9.07
N GLY A 55 -14.05 -20.07 9.64
CA GLY A 55 -14.33 -21.33 8.94
C GLY A 55 -15.36 -21.20 7.80
N ASN A 56 -16.09 -20.10 7.73
CA ASN A 56 -17.01 -19.85 6.63
C ASN A 56 -16.25 -19.29 5.41
N TRP A 57 -16.11 -20.12 4.36
CA TRP A 57 -15.39 -19.76 3.14
C TRP A 57 -15.85 -18.43 2.51
N ARG A 58 -17.15 -18.15 2.54
CA ARG A 58 -17.71 -16.91 1.98
C ARG A 58 -17.27 -15.68 2.76
N PHE A 59 -17.27 -15.79 4.08
CA PHE A 59 -16.75 -14.73 4.96
C PHE A 59 -15.27 -14.53 4.75
N LEU A 60 -14.51 -15.63 4.66
CA LEU A 60 -13.06 -15.60 4.45
C LEU A 60 -12.68 -14.91 3.13
N CYS A 61 -13.35 -15.25 2.02
CA CYS A 61 -13.11 -14.58 0.74
C CYS A 61 -13.45 -13.08 0.79
N GLY A 62 -14.56 -12.70 1.43
CA GLY A 62 -14.91 -11.29 1.61
C GLY A 62 -13.89 -10.55 2.51
N LEU A 63 -13.40 -11.21 3.54
CA LEU A 63 -12.33 -10.70 4.39
C LEU A 63 -11.03 -10.51 3.59
N LEU A 64 -10.58 -11.51 2.83
CA LEU A 64 -9.36 -11.43 2.01
C LEU A 64 -9.46 -10.32 0.95
N ALA A 65 -10.58 -10.22 0.23
CA ALA A 65 -10.81 -9.12 -0.69
C ALA A 65 -10.73 -7.75 0.00
N SER A 66 -11.28 -7.65 1.22
CA SER A 66 -11.17 -6.43 2.04
C SER A 66 -9.74 -6.14 2.49
N LEU A 67 -8.94 -7.16 2.81
CA LEU A 67 -7.53 -6.99 3.18
C LEU A 67 -6.69 -6.54 1.99
N CYS A 68 -6.92 -7.10 0.79
CA CYS A 68 -6.30 -6.62 -0.45
C CYS A 68 -6.61 -5.14 -0.71
N ASN A 69 -7.87 -4.74 -0.51
CA ASN A 69 -8.28 -3.34 -0.62
C ASN A 69 -7.51 -2.44 0.38
N ILE A 70 -7.45 -2.83 1.66
CA ILE A 70 -6.72 -2.08 2.70
C ILE A 70 -5.24 -1.98 2.36
N PHE A 71 -4.63 -3.05 1.86
CA PHE A 71 -3.26 -3.05 1.39
C PHE A 71 -3.05 -1.99 0.31
N CYS A 72 -3.86 -2.02 -0.76
CA CYS A 72 -3.78 -1.05 -1.84
C CYS A 72 -3.89 0.40 -1.32
N ILE A 73 -4.82 0.65 -0.39
CA ILE A 73 -5.04 1.98 0.17
C ILE A 73 -3.82 2.46 0.97
N CYS A 74 -3.32 1.64 1.88
CA CYS A 74 -2.19 2.02 2.72
C CYS A 74 -0.95 2.26 1.87
N TRP A 75 -0.70 1.38 0.90
CA TRP A 75 0.47 1.45 0.06
C TRP A 75 0.43 2.65 -0.88
N VAL A 76 -0.64 2.85 -1.64
CA VAL A 76 -0.73 4.01 -2.55
C VAL A 76 -0.63 5.33 -1.79
N ARG A 77 -1.32 5.47 -0.65
CA ARG A 77 -1.25 6.72 0.13
C ARG A 77 0.16 7.05 0.59
N VAL A 78 0.85 6.10 1.21
CA VAL A 78 2.20 6.33 1.75
C VAL A 78 3.20 6.50 0.61
N GLY A 79 3.13 5.65 -0.44
CA GLY A 79 3.98 5.78 -1.63
C GLY A 79 3.86 7.14 -2.30
N THR A 80 2.62 7.64 -2.48
CA THR A 80 2.39 8.95 -3.10
C THR A 80 2.93 10.11 -2.24
N VAL A 81 2.73 10.07 -0.91
CA VAL A 81 3.30 11.09 -0.01
C VAL A 81 4.82 11.10 -0.10
N GLN A 82 5.46 9.93 -0.10
CA GLN A 82 6.91 9.80 -0.22
C GLN A 82 7.42 10.31 -1.58
N PHE A 83 6.73 9.98 -2.67
CA PHE A 83 7.04 10.45 -4.01
C PHE A 83 6.96 11.99 -4.09
N MET A 84 5.83 12.57 -3.70
CA MET A 84 5.63 14.01 -3.75
C MET A 84 6.63 14.79 -2.88
N ARG A 85 6.94 14.26 -1.69
CA ARG A 85 7.87 14.90 -0.76
C ARG A 85 9.31 14.82 -1.23
N ASN A 86 9.75 13.66 -1.67
CA ASN A 86 11.17 13.38 -1.88
C ASN A 86 11.61 13.52 -3.34
N VAL A 87 10.70 13.33 -4.32
CA VAL A 87 10.98 13.46 -5.74
C VAL A 87 10.57 14.85 -6.24
N MET A 88 9.33 15.24 -5.96
CA MET A 88 8.79 16.53 -6.41
C MET A 88 9.13 17.70 -5.49
N ASN A 89 9.68 17.45 -4.28
CA ASN A 89 10.00 18.45 -3.25
C ASN A 89 8.78 19.30 -2.83
N TYR A 90 7.58 18.70 -2.80
CA TYR A 90 6.38 19.41 -2.34
C TYR A 90 6.39 19.57 -0.83
N GLU A 91 5.96 20.73 -0.37
CA GLU A 91 5.68 20.99 1.03
C GLU A 91 4.43 20.22 1.49
N PRO A 92 4.29 19.91 2.79
CA PRO A 92 3.13 19.17 3.33
C PRO A 92 1.77 19.77 2.95
N VAL A 93 1.69 21.10 2.85
CA VAL A 93 0.45 21.81 2.44
C VAL A 93 0.11 21.52 0.98
N GLY A 94 1.12 21.54 0.08
CA GLY A 94 0.93 21.21 -1.34
C GLY A 94 0.47 19.77 -1.51
N ILE A 95 1.03 18.83 -0.75
CA ILE A 95 0.61 17.42 -0.74
C ILE A 95 -0.86 17.32 -0.29
N ALA A 96 -1.26 18.07 0.74
CA ALA A 96 -2.64 18.06 1.22
C ALA A 96 -3.64 18.50 0.13
N TYR A 97 -3.32 19.52 -0.67
CA TYR A 97 -4.18 19.94 -1.79
C TYR A 97 -4.37 18.83 -2.84
N VAL A 98 -3.33 18.10 -3.19
CA VAL A 98 -3.46 16.97 -4.12
C VAL A 98 -4.33 15.86 -3.53
N PHE A 99 -4.21 15.59 -2.23
CA PHE A 99 -5.06 14.62 -1.54
C PHE A 99 -6.54 15.06 -1.41
N MET A 100 -6.86 16.34 -1.54
CA MET A 100 -8.25 16.80 -1.64
C MET A 100 -8.94 16.25 -2.89
N VAL A 101 -8.20 16.02 -3.99
CA VAL A 101 -8.74 15.37 -5.20
C VAL A 101 -9.12 13.91 -4.91
N LEU A 102 -8.31 13.20 -4.11
CA LEU A 102 -8.66 11.84 -3.64
C LEU A 102 -9.95 11.86 -2.83
N VAL A 103 -10.10 12.83 -1.90
CA VAL A 103 -11.32 12.98 -1.07
C VAL A 103 -12.53 13.28 -1.95
N ALA A 104 -12.40 14.17 -2.91
CA ALA A 104 -13.47 14.48 -3.87
C ALA A 104 -13.88 13.24 -4.69
N GLY A 105 -12.88 12.47 -5.18
CA GLY A 105 -13.11 11.19 -5.84
C GLY A 105 -13.83 10.18 -4.94
N PHE A 106 -13.44 10.10 -3.67
CA PHE A 106 -14.11 9.24 -2.69
C PHE A 106 -15.58 9.65 -2.45
N CYS A 107 -15.86 10.92 -2.29
CA CYS A 107 -17.23 11.42 -2.12
C CYS A 107 -18.08 11.14 -3.37
N GLY A 108 -17.56 11.39 -4.56
CA GLY A 108 -18.23 11.05 -5.83
C GLY A 108 -18.47 9.55 -5.99
N GLY A 109 -17.47 8.73 -5.68
CA GLY A 109 -17.58 7.27 -5.71
C GLY A 109 -18.60 6.75 -4.68
N ALA A 110 -18.64 7.32 -3.49
CA ALA A 110 -19.63 6.97 -2.47
C ALA A 110 -21.05 7.29 -2.94
N ALA A 111 -21.28 8.44 -3.55
CA ALA A 111 -22.57 8.80 -4.13
C ALA A 111 -23.01 7.84 -5.23
N LEU A 112 -22.08 7.35 -6.06
CA LEU A 112 -22.37 6.38 -7.12
C LEU A 112 -22.66 4.98 -6.59
N VAL A 113 -22.00 4.54 -5.51
CA VAL A 113 -22.14 3.18 -4.97
C VAL A 113 -23.40 3.01 -4.12
N LEU A 114 -23.89 4.07 -3.45
CA LEU A 114 -25.07 4.01 -2.59
C LEU A 114 -26.30 3.39 -3.28
N PRO A 115 -26.72 3.84 -4.51
CA PRO A 115 -27.84 3.22 -5.20
C PRO A 115 -27.57 1.79 -5.66
N LEU A 116 -26.30 1.43 -5.91
CA LEU A 116 -25.92 0.05 -6.22
C LEU A 116 -26.12 -0.90 -5.03
N MET A 117 -25.87 -0.44 -3.82
CA MET A 117 -26.04 -1.25 -2.63
C MET A 117 -27.49 -1.73 -2.43
N GLN A 118 -28.46 -0.99 -2.93
CA GLN A 118 -29.89 -1.32 -2.85
C GLN A 118 -30.32 -2.38 -3.88
N LYS A 119 -29.59 -2.51 -5.01
CA LYS A 119 -29.92 -3.39 -6.15
C LYS A 119 -29.60 -4.89 -5.95
N GLY A 120 -29.13 -5.28 -4.79
CA GLY A 120 -28.95 -6.69 -4.45
C GLY A 120 -27.52 -7.24 -4.48
N ARG A 121 -27.40 -8.57 -4.42
CA ARG A 121 -26.11 -9.28 -4.23
C ARG A 121 -25.16 -9.14 -5.43
N LEU A 122 -25.69 -9.19 -6.65
CA LEU A 122 -24.90 -9.09 -7.88
C LEU A 122 -24.27 -7.70 -8.00
N ALA A 123 -25.02 -6.66 -7.70
CA ALA A 123 -24.55 -5.28 -7.77
C ALA A 123 -23.40 -5.00 -6.79
N LEU A 124 -23.44 -5.57 -5.58
CA LEU A 124 -22.33 -5.44 -4.62
C LEU A 124 -21.04 -6.09 -5.10
N ARG A 125 -21.14 -7.22 -5.79
CA ARG A 125 -19.97 -7.93 -6.33
C ARG A 125 -19.36 -7.17 -7.49
N VAL A 126 -20.21 -6.71 -8.41
CA VAL A 126 -19.76 -5.85 -9.53
C VAL A 126 -19.13 -4.58 -8.99
N GLY A 127 -19.73 -3.97 -7.96
CA GLY A 127 -19.17 -2.79 -7.28
C GLY A 127 -17.79 -3.06 -6.68
N MET A 128 -17.61 -4.20 -5.99
CA MET A 128 -16.30 -4.58 -5.44
C MET A 128 -15.25 -4.78 -6.51
N MET A 129 -15.60 -5.49 -7.60
CA MET A 129 -14.69 -5.71 -8.73
C MET A 129 -14.33 -4.39 -9.42
N ALA A 130 -15.32 -3.55 -9.71
CA ALA A 130 -15.10 -2.24 -10.32
C ALA A 130 -14.20 -1.36 -9.43
N GLY A 131 -14.41 -1.40 -8.12
CA GLY A 131 -13.56 -0.70 -7.17
C GLY A 131 -12.11 -1.17 -7.18
N LEU A 132 -11.88 -2.49 -7.12
CA LEU A 132 -10.52 -3.06 -7.18
C LEU A 132 -9.83 -2.80 -8.52
N LEU A 133 -10.56 -2.86 -9.63
CA LEU A 133 -10.03 -2.50 -10.95
C LEU A 133 -9.66 -1.01 -11.02
N ALA A 134 -10.48 -0.13 -10.47
CA ALA A 134 -10.17 1.30 -10.42
C ALA A 134 -8.94 1.59 -9.55
N LEU A 135 -8.79 0.89 -8.42
CA LEU A 135 -7.59 0.97 -7.58
C LEU A 135 -6.34 0.48 -8.32
N GLY A 136 -6.43 -0.67 -9.01
CA GLY A 136 -5.34 -1.22 -9.81
C GLY A 136 -4.95 -0.30 -10.98
N ALA A 137 -5.93 0.23 -11.70
CA ALA A 137 -5.71 1.18 -12.79
C ALA A 137 -5.04 2.47 -12.29
N SER A 138 -5.51 3.01 -11.17
CA SER A 138 -4.88 4.17 -10.54
C SER A 138 -3.41 3.90 -10.16
N ALA A 139 -3.14 2.77 -9.50
CA ALA A 139 -1.78 2.38 -9.14
C ALA A 139 -0.89 2.20 -10.39
N PHE A 140 -1.43 1.64 -11.47
CA PHE A 140 -0.73 1.51 -12.74
C PHE A 140 -0.38 2.86 -13.35
N PHE A 141 -1.30 3.85 -13.34
CA PHE A 141 -0.97 5.19 -13.83
C PHE A 141 0.05 5.89 -12.92
N LEU A 142 -0.03 5.71 -11.61
CA LEU A 142 0.95 6.23 -10.66
C LEU A 142 2.34 5.60 -10.85
N SER A 143 2.43 4.36 -11.33
CA SER A 143 3.73 3.71 -11.64
C SER A 143 4.38 4.20 -12.94
N ARG A 144 3.78 5.14 -13.64
CA ARG A 144 4.33 5.77 -14.85
C ARG A 144 4.81 7.20 -14.61
N LEU A 145 4.85 7.62 -13.35
CA LEU A 145 5.28 8.98 -13.00
C LEU A 145 6.79 9.09 -13.01
N ASP A 146 7.28 10.12 -13.68
CA ASP A 146 8.70 10.48 -13.73
C ASP A 146 9.01 11.67 -12.81
N ALA A 147 10.30 11.96 -12.62
CA ALA A 147 10.75 13.08 -11.78
C ALA A 147 10.29 14.47 -12.29
N GLY A 148 9.94 14.58 -13.58
CA GLY A 148 9.47 15.81 -14.23
C GLY A 148 7.94 15.95 -14.30
N CYS A 149 7.17 15.07 -13.66
CA CYS A 149 5.71 15.11 -13.74
C CYS A 149 5.13 16.34 -13.01
N SER A 150 3.96 16.80 -13.50
CA SER A 150 3.20 17.88 -12.89
C SER A 150 2.32 17.38 -11.73
N TRP A 151 1.82 18.30 -10.90
CA TRP A 151 0.87 17.94 -9.85
C TRP A 151 -0.43 17.33 -10.40
N LEU A 152 -0.84 17.70 -11.61
CA LEU A 152 -2.03 17.14 -12.28
C LEU A 152 -1.84 15.67 -12.63
N ASP A 153 -0.62 15.26 -13.02
CA ASP A 153 -0.29 13.87 -13.35
C ASP A 153 -0.44 12.94 -12.15
N VAL A 154 -0.27 13.46 -10.94
CA VAL A 154 -0.51 12.75 -9.68
C VAL A 154 -1.98 12.85 -9.24
N ALA A 155 -2.60 14.00 -9.43
CA ALA A 155 -3.93 14.30 -8.90
C ALA A 155 -5.04 13.47 -9.53
N TRP A 156 -5.06 13.34 -10.88
CA TRP A 156 -6.14 12.60 -11.55
C TRP A 156 -6.14 11.08 -11.25
N PRO A 157 -4.98 10.37 -11.16
CA PRO A 157 -5.01 8.98 -10.72
C PRO A 157 -5.46 8.84 -9.27
N LEU A 158 -5.10 9.80 -8.40
CA LEU A 158 -5.59 9.83 -7.03
C LEU A 158 -7.11 10.05 -6.95
N GLY A 159 -7.68 10.85 -7.84
CA GLY A 159 -9.13 10.98 -7.97
C GLY A 159 -9.80 9.63 -8.32
N LEU A 160 -9.25 8.92 -9.31
CA LEU A 160 -9.69 7.58 -9.68
C LEU A 160 -9.53 6.59 -8.53
N PHE A 161 -8.41 6.69 -7.80
CA PHE A 161 -8.17 5.92 -6.59
C PHE A 161 -9.24 6.16 -5.53
N GLY A 162 -9.62 7.42 -5.30
CA GLY A 162 -10.69 7.79 -4.38
C GLY A 162 -12.02 7.12 -4.72
N ILE A 163 -12.40 7.13 -6.01
CA ILE A 163 -13.60 6.44 -6.50
C ILE A 163 -13.51 4.94 -6.21
N GLY A 164 -12.42 4.28 -6.61
CA GLY A 164 -12.20 2.86 -6.38
C GLY A 164 -12.26 2.49 -4.89
N TYR A 165 -11.65 3.33 -4.05
CA TYR A 165 -11.69 3.18 -2.60
C TYR A 165 -13.12 3.22 -2.04
N ALA A 166 -13.94 4.18 -2.46
CA ALA A 166 -15.33 4.29 -2.04
C ALA A 166 -16.13 3.05 -2.42
N PHE A 167 -15.96 2.53 -3.65
CA PHE A 167 -16.62 1.31 -4.10
C PHE A 167 -16.22 0.11 -3.23
N CYS A 168 -14.92 -0.12 -3.03
CA CYS A 168 -14.43 -1.24 -2.23
C CYS A 168 -14.87 -1.15 -0.78
N LEU A 169 -14.75 0.01 -0.14
CA LEU A 169 -15.09 0.19 1.27
C LEU A 169 -16.57 -0.11 1.54
N ASN A 170 -17.46 0.43 0.70
CA ASN A 170 -18.90 0.30 0.88
C ASN A 170 -19.43 -1.10 0.50
N THR A 171 -18.77 -1.80 -0.43
CA THR A 171 -19.24 -3.12 -0.88
C THR A 171 -18.63 -4.29 -0.12
N ALA A 172 -17.40 -4.16 0.40
CA ALA A 172 -16.67 -5.24 1.08
C ALA A 172 -17.37 -5.72 2.36
N THR A 173 -17.85 -4.80 3.20
CA THR A 173 -18.50 -5.14 4.47
C THR A 173 -19.82 -5.90 4.26
N PRO A 174 -20.79 -5.39 3.48
CA PRO A 174 -22.00 -6.13 3.20
C PRO A 174 -21.74 -7.46 2.48
N LEU A 175 -20.73 -7.53 1.61
CA LEU A 175 -20.39 -8.76 0.90
C LEU A 175 -19.88 -9.85 1.85
N ALA A 176 -19.02 -9.50 2.80
CA ALA A 176 -18.49 -10.42 3.79
C ALA A 176 -19.57 -10.89 4.77
N LEU A 177 -20.49 -10.00 5.20
CA LEU A 177 -21.51 -10.29 6.22
C LEU A 177 -22.72 -11.03 5.66
N ARG A 178 -23.04 -10.95 4.37
CA ARG A 178 -24.19 -11.63 3.75
C ARG A 178 -24.12 -13.17 3.77
N GLY A 179 -22.99 -13.75 4.11
CA GLY A 179 -22.83 -15.20 4.28
C GLY A 179 -23.11 -15.70 5.68
N VAL A 180 -23.45 -14.78 6.61
CA VAL A 180 -23.55 -15.07 8.03
C VAL A 180 -24.94 -14.65 8.53
N GLU A 181 -25.75 -15.60 9.02
CA GLU A 181 -27.12 -15.36 9.42
C GLU A 181 -27.27 -15.16 10.94
N GLY A 182 -28.21 -14.31 11.35
CA GLY A 182 -28.70 -14.20 12.70
C GLY A 182 -27.73 -13.63 13.75
N ARG A 183 -27.70 -14.27 14.94
CA ARG A 183 -26.86 -13.84 16.10
C ARG A 183 -25.36 -13.76 15.80
N SER A 184 -24.88 -14.47 14.79
CA SER A 184 -23.47 -14.46 14.37
C SER A 184 -23.08 -13.22 13.56
N ALA A 185 -24.03 -12.42 13.04
CA ALA A 185 -23.72 -11.24 12.22
C ALA A 185 -22.96 -10.16 13.01
N ALA A 186 -23.34 -9.92 14.27
CA ALA A 186 -22.64 -8.94 15.13
C ALA A 186 -21.22 -9.42 15.50
N ALA A 187 -21.03 -10.73 15.73
CA ALA A 187 -19.72 -11.32 15.99
C ALA A 187 -18.84 -11.24 14.74
N SER A 188 -19.41 -11.52 13.57
CA SER A 188 -18.71 -11.46 12.28
C SER A 188 -18.28 -10.02 11.92
N SER A 189 -19.12 -9.02 12.18
CA SER A 189 -18.79 -7.62 11.98
C SER A 189 -17.65 -7.17 12.89
N ARG A 190 -17.66 -7.58 14.17
CA ARG A 190 -16.55 -7.31 15.10
C ARG A 190 -15.26 -7.96 14.62
N THR A 191 -15.30 -9.25 14.28
CA THR A 191 -14.15 -9.99 13.76
C THR A 191 -13.57 -9.32 12.50
N LEU A 192 -14.43 -8.96 11.54
CA LEU A 192 -14.05 -8.27 10.31
C LEU A 192 -13.29 -6.96 10.60
N ASN A 193 -13.86 -6.12 11.45
CA ASN A 193 -13.26 -4.83 11.79
C ASN A 193 -11.97 -4.99 12.61
N THR A 194 -11.93 -5.91 13.56
CA THR A 194 -10.72 -6.19 14.35
C THR A 194 -9.57 -6.64 13.46
N VAL A 195 -9.82 -7.58 12.54
CA VAL A 195 -8.81 -8.05 11.60
C VAL A 195 -8.35 -6.90 10.69
N ARG A 196 -9.27 -6.11 10.16
CA ARG A 196 -8.95 -4.93 9.34
C ARG A 196 -8.02 -3.95 10.06
N TYR A 197 -8.31 -3.58 11.31
CA TYR A 197 -7.47 -2.65 12.07
C TYR A 197 -6.08 -3.20 12.36
N ILE A 198 -5.97 -4.50 12.66
CA ILE A 198 -4.68 -5.17 12.81
C ILE A 198 -3.87 -5.05 11.51
N PHE A 199 -4.49 -5.37 10.37
CA PHE A 199 -3.79 -5.32 9.08
C PHE A 199 -3.48 -3.89 8.62
N ILE A 200 -4.34 -2.90 8.91
CA ILE A 200 -4.02 -1.48 8.64
C ILE A 200 -2.71 -1.11 9.34
N SER A 201 -2.59 -1.44 10.63
CA SER A 201 -1.39 -1.14 11.41
C SER A 201 -0.14 -1.83 10.83
N LEU A 202 -0.26 -3.11 10.47
CA LEU A 202 0.83 -3.88 9.86
C LEU A 202 1.23 -3.33 8.49
N TYR A 203 0.26 -3.01 7.64
CA TYR A 203 0.53 -2.49 6.29
C TYR A 203 1.19 -1.11 6.33
N VAL A 204 0.70 -0.19 7.18
CA VAL A 204 1.30 1.14 7.30
C VAL A 204 2.75 1.05 7.76
N SER A 205 3.06 0.17 8.71
CA SER A 205 4.45 -0.01 9.19
C SER A 205 5.34 -0.70 8.17
N SER A 206 4.81 -1.71 7.46
CA SER A 206 5.59 -2.43 6.45
C SER A 206 5.96 -1.54 5.25
N VAL A 207 5.15 -0.54 4.93
CA VAL A 207 5.41 0.38 3.80
C VAL A 207 6.77 1.05 3.93
N SER A 208 7.05 1.66 5.08
CA SER A 208 8.29 2.41 5.31
C SER A 208 9.51 1.50 5.16
N THR A 209 9.47 0.33 5.80
CA THR A 209 10.56 -0.65 5.75
C THR A 209 10.79 -1.18 4.34
N VAL A 210 9.72 -1.60 3.65
CA VAL A 210 9.83 -2.13 2.28
C VAL A 210 10.37 -1.07 1.32
N LEU A 211 9.86 0.15 1.42
CA LEU A 211 10.30 1.26 0.55
C LEU A 211 11.77 1.64 0.82
N ALA A 212 12.23 1.64 2.07
CA ALA A 212 13.62 1.88 2.43
C ALA A 212 14.55 0.80 1.87
N HIS A 213 14.17 -0.48 2.02
CA HIS A 213 14.93 -1.59 1.44
C HIS A 213 15.00 -1.53 -0.08
N MET A 214 13.87 -1.27 -0.76
CA MET A 214 13.85 -1.10 -2.22
C MET A 214 14.76 0.05 -2.67
N LYS A 215 14.66 1.21 -2.02
CA LYS A 215 15.51 2.37 -2.30
C LYS A 215 17.00 2.05 -2.15
N THR A 216 17.36 1.35 -1.09
CA THR A 216 18.74 0.95 -0.85
C THR A 216 19.23 -0.04 -1.91
N GLY A 217 18.42 -1.07 -2.23
CA GLY A 217 18.73 -2.04 -3.27
C GLY A 217 18.93 -1.40 -4.65
N PHE A 218 18.01 -0.54 -5.09
CA PHE A 218 18.14 0.17 -6.36
C PHE A 218 19.34 1.13 -6.38
N ARG A 219 19.62 1.80 -5.25
CA ARG A 219 20.80 2.67 -5.15
C ARG A 219 22.11 1.90 -5.35
N PHE A 220 22.23 0.72 -4.75
CA PHE A 220 23.42 -0.14 -4.95
C PHE A 220 23.52 -0.61 -6.41
N SER A 221 22.44 -1.12 -7.00
CA SER A 221 22.43 -1.57 -8.39
C SER A 221 22.76 -0.46 -9.38
N MET A 222 22.23 0.74 -9.18
CA MET A 222 22.56 1.90 -10.03
C MET A 222 23.98 2.40 -9.84
N ALA A 223 24.48 2.41 -8.60
CA ALA A 223 25.86 2.80 -8.33
C ALA A 223 26.86 1.84 -8.99
N GLU A 224 26.54 0.56 -9.05
CA GLU A 224 27.33 -0.46 -9.73
C GLU A 224 27.32 -0.24 -11.26
N GLN A 225 26.18 0.04 -11.86
CA GLN A 225 26.05 0.35 -13.29
C GLN A 225 26.77 1.63 -13.70
N VAL A 226 26.83 2.64 -12.82
CA VAL A 226 27.58 3.88 -13.06
C VAL A 226 29.08 3.65 -12.95
N ARG A 227 29.51 2.66 -12.18
CA ARG A 227 30.91 2.31 -11.98
C ARG A 227 31.48 1.48 -13.13
N ASP A 228 30.66 0.71 -13.81
CA ASP A 228 31.03 0.06 -15.08
C ASP A 228 31.10 1.13 -16.17
N ASP A 229 32.27 1.31 -16.76
CA ASP A 229 32.63 2.31 -17.78
C ASP A 229 31.71 2.26 -19.03
N SER A 230 30.42 2.49 -18.82
CA SER A 230 29.47 2.57 -19.94
C SER A 230 29.74 3.85 -20.72
N PRO A 231 29.81 3.78 -22.07
CA PRO A 231 30.13 4.94 -22.92
C PRO A 231 29.22 6.16 -22.68
N GLY A 232 27.97 5.90 -22.31
CA GLY A 232 26.98 6.95 -21.99
C GLY A 232 27.30 7.69 -20.70
N THR A 233 27.74 6.96 -19.67
CA THR A 233 28.12 7.55 -18.37
C THR A 233 29.37 8.39 -18.51
N ALA A 234 30.38 7.89 -19.21
CA ALA A 234 31.62 8.63 -19.48
C ALA A 234 31.37 9.94 -20.22
N HIS A 235 30.52 9.94 -21.25
CA HIS A 235 30.16 11.15 -21.99
C HIS A 235 29.42 12.19 -21.12
N THR A 236 28.50 11.73 -20.26
CA THR A 236 27.75 12.62 -19.37
C THR A 236 28.65 13.23 -18.30
N LEU A 237 29.57 12.44 -17.74
CA LEU A 237 30.56 12.91 -16.78
C LEU A 237 31.50 13.96 -17.41
N ASP A 238 31.99 13.74 -18.66
CA ASP A 238 32.83 14.69 -19.39
C ASP A 238 32.08 16.02 -19.65
N MET A 239 30.79 15.96 -20.04
CA MET A 239 29.97 17.15 -20.18
C MET A 239 29.84 17.95 -18.87
N TRP A 240 29.59 17.28 -17.75
CA TRP A 240 29.49 17.96 -16.45
C TRP A 240 30.82 18.50 -15.98
N GLN A 241 31.93 17.78 -16.18
CA GLN A 241 33.25 18.27 -15.86
C GLN A 241 33.59 19.55 -16.65
N ARG A 242 33.28 19.61 -17.96
CA ARG A 242 33.46 20.84 -18.78
C ARG A 242 32.59 21.99 -18.26
N HIS A 243 31.33 21.72 -17.95
CA HIS A 243 30.42 22.75 -17.43
C HIS A 243 30.92 23.34 -16.09
N PHE A 244 31.40 22.51 -15.18
CA PHE A 244 31.96 22.98 -13.92
C PHE A 244 33.34 23.62 -14.08
N ALA A 245 34.13 23.23 -15.07
CA ALA A 245 35.40 23.87 -15.41
C ALA A 245 35.21 25.32 -15.91
N GLU A 246 34.14 25.59 -16.65
CA GLU A 246 33.78 26.93 -17.09
C GLU A 246 33.46 27.90 -15.94
N THR A 247 33.03 27.37 -14.76
CA THR A 247 32.76 28.19 -13.57
C THR A 247 34.01 28.55 -12.75
N GLY A 248 35.21 28.13 -13.16
CA GLY A 248 36.48 28.58 -12.59
C GLY A 248 36.91 27.89 -11.30
N GLY A 249 36.40 26.69 -11.00
CA GLY A 249 36.78 25.88 -9.84
C GLY A 249 38.11 25.15 -10.01
N THR A 250 38.75 24.80 -8.90
CA THR A 250 39.93 23.92 -8.92
C THR A 250 39.53 22.50 -9.37
N ALA A 251 40.44 21.73 -9.96
CA ALA A 251 40.17 20.37 -10.42
C ALA A 251 39.52 19.48 -9.30
N ARG A 252 39.96 19.67 -8.07
CA ARG A 252 39.41 18.94 -6.90
C ARG A 252 37.95 19.32 -6.57
N GLU A 253 37.64 20.62 -6.70
CA GLU A 253 36.25 21.13 -6.49
C GLU A 253 35.33 20.68 -7.61
N ILE A 254 35.81 20.63 -8.85
CA ILE A 254 35.08 20.14 -10.02
C ILE A 254 34.72 18.67 -9.83
N HIS A 255 35.68 17.81 -9.48
CA HIS A 255 35.41 16.40 -9.21
C HIS A 255 34.42 16.21 -8.07
N ALA A 256 34.58 16.93 -6.95
CA ALA A 256 33.65 16.85 -5.82
C ALA A 256 32.22 17.29 -6.20
N SER A 257 32.08 18.31 -7.06
CA SER A 257 30.79 18.81 -7.54
C SER A 257 30.11 17.81 -8.47
N VAL A 258 30.85 17.19 -9.37
CA VAL A 258 30.36 16.16 -10.30
C VAL A 258 29.90 14.93 -9.51
N ASP A 259 30.69 14.47 -8.54
CA ASP A 259 30.31 13.34 -7.66
C ASP A 259 29.06 13.63 -6.85
N ALA A 260 28.91 14.85 -6.33
CA ALA A 260 27.71 15.26 -5.59
C ALA A 260 26.45 15.27 -6.49
N VAL A 261 26.56 15.77 -7.71
CA VAL A 261 25.44 15.78 -8.67
C VAL A 261 25.10 14.34 -9.08
N LEU A 262 26.10 13.51 -9.34
CA LEU A 262 25.89 12.10 -9.68
C LEU A 262 25.20 11.33 -8.56
N GLN A 263 25.68 11.48 -7.32
CA GLN A 263 25.05 10.85 -6.15
C GLN A 263 23.61 11.31 -5.96
N LYS A 264 23.33 12.59 -6.19
CA LYS A 264 21.97 13.14 -6.13
C LYS A 264 21.07 12.56 -7.20
N ALA A 265 21.57 12.45 -8.45
CA ALA A 265 20.84 11.85 -9.56
C ALA A 265 20.51 10.37 -9.30
N VAL A 266 21.50 9.58 -8.86
CA VAL A 266 21.32 8.17 -8.49
C VAL A 266 20.34 8.03 -7.34
N ALA A 267 20.41 8.88 -6.32
CA ALA A 267 19.48 8.87 -5.20
C ALA A 267 18.05 9.18 -5.64
N LEU A 268 17.84 10.18 -6.51
CA LEU A 268 16.54 10.55 -7.05
C LEU A 268 15.97 9.40 -7.91
N GLN A 269 16.74 8.88 -8.83
CA GLN A 269 16.31 7.82 -9.74
C GLN A 269 15.99 6.52 -8.97
N SER A 270 16.81 6.15 -7.99
CA SER A 270 16.56 4.99 -7.14
C SER A 270 15.22 5.12 -6.35
N GLN A 271 14.85 6.35 -6.02
CA GLN A 271 13.60 6.63 -5.33
C GLN A 271 12.40 6.50 -6.27
N VAL A 272 12.49 7.02 -7.50
CA VAL A 272 11.45 6.86 -8.53
C VAL A 272 11.20 5.38 -8.78
N PHE A 273 12.25 4.59 -9.08
CA PHE A 273 12.11 3.15 -9.33
C PHE A 273 11.56 2.37 -8.14
N SER A 274 11.92 2.78 -6.92
CA SER A 274 11.37 2.14 -5.71
C SER A 274 9.87 2.35 -5.61
N VAL A 275 9.40 3.56 -5.88
CA VAL A 275 7.96 3.90 -5.82
C VAL A 275 7.20 3.25 -6.97
N ASP A 276 7.76 3.19 -8.18
CA ASP A 276 7.16 2.52 -9.33
C ASP A 276 6.96 1.03 -9.07
N THR A 277 8.00 0.35 -8.60
CA THR A 277 7.93 -1.07 -8.22
C THR A 277 6.88 -1.29 -7.12
N PHE A 278 6.80 -0.37 -6.18
CA PHE A 278 5.84 -0.38 -5.09
C PHE A 278 4.38 -0.27 -5.60
N TYR A 279 4.12 0.60 -6.57
CA TYR A 279 2.82 0.69 -7.22
C TYR A 279 2.49 -0.55 -8.04
N LEU A 280 3.45 -1.14 -8.74
CA LEU A 280 3.25 -2.39 -9.47
C LEU A 280 2.88 -3.55 -8.54
N CYS A 281 3.50 -3.67 -7.37
CA CYS A 281 3.09 -4.62 -6.34
C CYS A 281 1.63 -4.38 -5.92
N THR A 282 1.21 -3.12 -5.81
CA THR A 282 -0.18 -2.76 -5.50
C THR A 282 -1.16 -3.22 -6.59
N VAL A 283 -0.79 -3.12 -7.86
CA VAL A 283 -1.58 -3.65 -8.99
C VAL A 283 -1.77 -5.16 -8.88
N ILE A 284 -0.69 -5.91 -8.57
CA ILE A 284 -0.73 -7.36 -8.42
C ILE A 284 -1.66 -7.76 -7.26
N VAL A 285 -1.55 -7.11 -6.12
CA VAL A 285 -2.42 -7.37 -4.96
C VAL A 285 -3.88 -6.98 -5.25
N GLY A 286 -4.11 -5.89 -5.97
CA GLY A 286 -5.44 -5.50 -6.45
C GLY A 286 -6.06 -6.57 -7.35
N ALA A 287 -5.28 -7.11 -8.30
CA ALA A 287 -5.71 -8.20 -9.17
C ALA A 287 -6.03 -9.49 -8.38
N ALA A 288 -5.21 -9.84 -7.38
CA ALA A 288 -5.52 -10.95 -6.47
C ALA A 288 -6.84 -10.72 -5.70
N GLY A 289 -7.09 -9.49 -5.26
CA GLY A 289 -8.37 -9.10 -4.64
C GLY A 289 -9.58 -9.31 -5.56
N VAL A 290 -9.45 -9.01 -6.86
CA VAL A 290 -10.48 -9.28 -7.88
C VAL A 290 -10.74 -10.78 -7.98
N LEU A 291 -9.68 -11.61 -8.03
CA LEU A 291 -9.83 -13.07 -8.06
C LEU A 291 -10.56 -13.59 -6.82
N PHE A 292 -10.23 -13.12 -5.61
CA PHE A 292 -10.96 -13.50 -4.39
C PHE A 292 -12.44 -13.07 -4.45
N ALA A 293 -12.73 -11.88 -4.98
CA ALA A 293 -14.11 -11.43 -5.17
C ALA A 293 -14.87 -12.33 -6.18
N LEU A 294 -14.22 -12.80 -7.25
CA LEU A 294 -14.78 -13.75 -8.22
C LEU A 294 -15.02 -15.13 -7.61
N PHE A 295 -14.11 -15.66 -6.80
CA PHE A 295 -14.30 -16.95 -6.11
C PHE A 295 -15.50 -16.91 -5.15
N CYS A 296 -15.76 -15.79 -4.50
CA CYS A 296 -16.99 -15.57 -3.77
C CYS A 296 -18.26 -15.72 -4.63
N LEU A 297 -18.14 -15.52 -5.96
CA LEU A 297 -19.22 -15.66 -6.93
C LEU A 297 -19.60 -17.13 -7.21
N LYS A 298 -18.60 -17.96 -7.51
CA LYS A 298 -18.79 -19.34 -8.01
C LYS A 298 -19.45 -20.24 -6.96
N SER A 299 -18.98 -20.18 -5.74
CA SER A 299 -19.47 -20.99 -4.61
C SER A 299 -20.97 -20.77 -4.26
N GLY A 300 -21.60 -19.70 -4.76
CA GLY A 300 -23.01 -19.39 -4.52
C GLY A 300 -23.99 -19.95 -5.55
N GLN A 301 -23.52 -20.25 -6.77
CA GLN A 301 -24.35 -20.83 -7.84
C GLN A 301 -24.47 -22.37 -7.73
N GLU A 302 -23.40 -23.04 -7.34
CA GLU A 302 -23.39 -24.50 -7.26
C GLU A 302 -24.36 -25.07 -6.20
N ARG A 303 -24.61 -24.35 -5.10
CA ARG A 303 -25.61 -24.76 -4.09
C ARG A 303 -27.06 -24.48 -4.49
N LYS A 304 -27.32 -23.54 -5.41
CA LYS A 304 -28.68 -23.31 -5.93
C LYS A 304 -29.06 -24.30 -7.06
N ALA A 305 -28.06 -24.93 -7.68
CA ALA A 305 -28.27 -25.99 -8.67
C ALA A 305 -28.40 -27.37 -8.01
N ALA A 306 -28.02 -27.49 -6.73
CA ALA A 306 -28.08 -28.75 -5.96
C ALA A 306 -29.24 -28.79 -4.94
N SER A 307 -30.04 -27.73 -4.82
CA SER A 307 -31.30 -27.66 -4.04
C SER A 307 -32.50 -27.51 -4.94
#